data_99bb932545ceb279792aed59068755d9
#
_entry.id   99bb932545ceb279792aed59068755d9
#
_cell.length_a   1.000
_cell.length_b   1.000
_cell.length_c   1.000
_cell.angle_alpha   90.00
_cell.angle_beta   90.00
_cell.angle_gamma   90.00
#
_symmetry.space_group_name_H-M   'P 1'
#
loop_
_entity.id
_entity.type
_entity.pdbx_description
1 polymer ?
#
loop_
_entity_poly.entity_id
_entity_poly.type
_entity_poly.pdbx_seq_one_letter_code
_entity_poly.pdbx_strand_id
1 'polypeptide(L)'
;MNIPVDIHTHRLPQVPGTAIANCYPETFSPQSGGWYSVGIHPWHIGRSGGEHSGAEGAVASRVCGLEELVRHPQVLAVGEAGLDKLADAPMDLQVEVFRCQACLAEEVGKPLVIHLVKAVDELLKVKRDLRPSNPWIIHGFRGKAALAEEYLKHGFYLSFGEKYQEAALCRVPADRLSLIHISEPTRPLYIS
;
A
#
# COMPACT_ATOMS: atom_id res chain seq x y z
N MET A 1 6.83 18.27 -14.51
CA MET A 1 6.29 16.99 -13.99
C MET A 1 5.08 17.31 -13.14
N ASN A 2 3.91 16.72 -13.43
CA ASN A 2 2.75 16.86 -12.57
C ASN A 2 3.00 16.02 -11.31
N ILE A 3 2.85 16.61 -10.14
CA ILE A 3 2.92 15.90 -8.86
C ILE A 3 1.55 15.23 -8.67
N PRO A 4 1.49 13.91 -8.47
CA PRO A 4 0.23 13.24 -8.23
C PRO A 4 -0.42 13.78 -6.95
N VAL A 5 -1.69 14.11 -7.02
CA VAL A 5 -2.48 14.61 -5.88
C VAL A 5 -3.06 13.45 -5.07
N ASP A 6 -3.36 12.35 -5.77
CA ASP A 6 -3.86 11.10 -5.18
C ASP A 6 -2.74 10.05 -5.19
N ILE A 7 -2.40 9.54 -4.02
CA ILE A 7 -1.29 8.58 -3.88
C ILE A 7 -1.72 7.12 -4.05
N HIS A 8 -3.02 6.85 -4.17
CA HIS A 8 -3.51 5.48 -4.30
C HIS A 8 -4.92 5.43 -4.87
N THR A 9 -5.06 4.93 -6.08
CA THR A 9 -6.34 4.65 -6.71
C THR A 9 -6.35 3.27 -7.38
N HIS A 10 -7.49 2.60 -7.36
CA HIS A 10 -7.67 1.31 -8.06
C HIS A 10 -8.13 1.48 -9.51
N ARG A 11 -8.29 2.70 -9.98
CA ARG A 11 -8.70 3.02 -11.36
C ARG A 11 -7.67 3.93 -12.01
N LEU A 12 -7.46 3.74 -13.30
CA LEU A 12 -6.62 4.68 -14.06
C LEU A 12 -7.28 6.07 -14.05
N PRO A 13 -6.54 7.12 -13.68
CA PRO A 13 -7.07 8.48 -13.70
C PRO A 13 -7.39 8.91 -15.13
N GLN A 14 -8.42 9.72 -15.30
CA GLN A 14 -8.79 10.27 -16.63
C GLN A 14 -7.67 11.12 -17.24
N VAL A 15 -6.91 11.82 -16.38
CA VAL A 15 -5.74 12.59 -16.79
C VAL A 15 -4.50 11.87 -16.26
N PRO A 16 -3.64 11.32 -17.11
CA PRO A 16 -2.42 10.65 -16.68
C PRO A 16 -1.55 11.56 -15.80
N GLY A 17 -0.96 11.00 -14.76
CA GLY A 17 -0.05 11.71 -13.86
C GLY A 17 -0.73 12.48 -12.71
N THR A 18 -2.06 12.48 -12.61
CA THR A 18 -2.78 13.13 -11.50
C THR A 18 -2.97 12.22 -10.28
N ALA A 19 -2.84 10.91 -10.47
CA ALA A 19 -2.93 9.93 -9.38
C ALA A 19 -1.92 8.79 -9.60
N ILE A 20 -1.62 8.08 -8.51
CA ILE A 20 -0.85 6.84 -8.54
C ILE A 20 -1.84 5.68 -8.60
N ALA A 21 -1.88 5.00 -9.74
CA ALA A 21 -2.73 3.83 -9.93
C ALA A 21 -2.08 2.59 -9.31
N ASN A 22 -2.82 1.92 -8.42
CA ASN A 22 -2.39 0.66 -7.86
C ASN A 22 -2.60 -0.48 -8.85
N CYS A 23 -1.55 -1.24 -9.10
CA CYS A 23 -1.56 -2.38 -10.01
C CYS A 23 -1.02 -3.62 -9.32
N TYR A 24 -1.55 -4.77 -9.70
CA TYR A 24 -0.92 -6.06 -9.39
C TYR A 24 0.15 -6.37 -10.45
N PRO A 25 1.15 -7.19 -10.13
CA PRO A 25 2.21 -7.54 -11.07
C PRO A 25 1.68 -8.03 -12.41
N GLU A 26 0.63 -8.84 -12.41
CA GLU A 26 0.04 -9.44 -13.61
C GLU A 26 -0.75 -8.45 -14.48
N THR A 27 -1.15 -7.33 -13.90
CA THR A 27 -1.98 -6.31 -14.58
C THR A 27 -1.22 -5.04 -14.90
N PHE A 28 0.07 -4.97 -14.53
CA PHE A 28 0.86 -3.78 -14.77
C PHE A 28 1.10 -3.56 -16.27
N SER A 29 0.47 -2.51 -16.78
CA SER A 29 0.58 -2.08 -18.19
C SER A 29 0.69 -0.54 -18.23
N PRO A 30 1.91 0.00 -18.14
CA PRO A 30 2.12 1.42 -17.97
C PRO A 30 1.74 2.21 -19.22
N GLN A 31 0.92 3.23 -19.05
CA GLN A 31 0.54 4.18 -20.09
C GLN A 31 1.43 5.43 -20.03
N SER A 32 1.64 6.08 -21.16
CA SER A 32 2.44 7.30 -21.24
C SER A 32 1.93 8.37 -20.26
N GLY A 33 2.82 8.88 -19.42
CA GLY A 33 2.52 9.91 -18.41
C GLY A 33 1.79 9.41 -17.15
N GLY A 34 1.49 8.10 -17.04
CA GLY A 34 0.89 7.53 -15.83
C GLY A 34 1.89 7.32 -14.71
N TRP A 35 1.40 7.31 -13.47
CA TRP A 35 2.15 6.92 -12.27
C TRP A 35 1.50 5.72 -11.60
N TYR A 36 2.32 4.83 -11.05
CA TYR A 36 1.86 3.54 -10.53
C TYR A 36 2.48 3.21 -9.19
N SER A 37 1.74 2.43 -8.41
CA SER A 37 2.30 1.56 -7.37
C SER A 37 2.08 0.10 -7.79
N VAL A 38 3.06 -0.76 -7.53
CA VAL A 38 2.96 -2.19 -7.85
C VAL A 38 3.32 -3.01 -6.64
N GLY A 39 2.45 -3.96 -6.29
CA GLY A 39 2.64 -4.81 -5.12
C GLY A 39 1.70 -6.00 -5.07
N ILE A 40 1.88 -6.83 -4.06
CA ILE A 40 1.09 -8.04 -3.81
C ILE A 40 0.25 -7.81 -2.57
N HIS A 41 -1.05 -7.60 -2.80
CA HIS A 41 -2.03 -7.40 -1.74
C HIS A 41 -2.29 -8.72 -0.96
N PRO A 42 -2.54 -8.68 0.35
CA PRO A 42 -2.78 -9.89 1.15
C PRO A 42 -3.89 -10.81 0.62
N TRP A 43 -4.92 -10.26 -0.01
CA TRP A 43 -6.01 -11.04 -0.61
C TRP A 43 -5.60 -11.81 -1.88
N HIS A 44 -4.43 -11.52 -2.44
CA HIS A 44 -3.91 -12.19 -3.64
C HIS A 44 -2.78 -13.19 -3.33
N ILE A 45 -2.34 -13.26 -2.08
CA ILE A 45 -1.25 -14.18 -1.68
C ILE A 45 -1.64 -15.66 -1.86
N GLY A 46 -2.88 -16.04 -1.60
CA GLY A 46 -3.36 -17.42 -1.73
C GLY A 46 -3.75 -17.85 -3.14
N ARG A 47 -3.90 -16.91 -4.09
CA ARG A 47 -4.51 -17.18 -5.42
C ARG A 47 -3.51 -17.49 -6.53
N SER A 48 -2.24 -17.26 -6.31
CA SER A 48 -1.20 -17.49 -7.31
C SER A 48 -0.49 -18.79 -7.01
N GLY A 49 -0.86 -19.86 -7.69
CA GLY A 49 0.07 -20.87 -7.80
C GLY A 49 -0.27 -22.29 -7.51
N GLY A 50 0.26 -23.09 -8.36
CA GLY A 50 0.22 -24.52 -8.39
C GLY A 50 0.65 -25.18 -7.08
N GLU A 51 0.07 -26.31 -6.87
CA GLU A 51 0.42 -27.31 -5.87
C GLU A 51 1.95 -27.58 -5.92
N HIS A 52 2.56 -27.72 -4.76
CA HIS A 52 3.91 -28.25 -4.56
C HIS A 52 5.11 -27.29 -4.59
N SER A 53 5.09 -26.21 -3.86
CA SER A 53 6.34 -25.64 -3.35
C SER A 53 6.19 -25.34 -1.85
N GLY A 54 7.17 -25.72 -1.04
CA GLY A 54 7.20 -25.33 0.38
C GLY A 54 7.08 -23.80 0.55
N ALA A 55 6.74 -23.34 1.75
CA ALA A 55 6.44 -21.92 2.01
C ALA A 55 7.46 -20.93 1.40
N GLU A 56 8.76 -21.23 1.50
CA GLU A 56 9.83 -20.40 0.92
C GLU A 56 9.79 -20.34 -0.62
N GLY A 57 9.53 -21.44 -1.31
CA GLY A 57 9.40 -21.46 -2.77
C GLY A 57 8.17 -20.70 -3.26
N ALA A 58 7.10 -20.71 -2.47
CA ALA A 58 5.88 -19.98 -2.77
C ALA A 58 6.07 -18.46 -2.66
N VAL A 59 6.82 -17.98 -1.69
CA VAL A 59 7.15 -16.55 -1.51
C VAL A 59 8.08 -16.08 -2.62
N ALA A 60 9.17 -16.82 -2.86
CA ALA A 60 10.16 -16.46 -3.88
C ALA A 60 9.54 -16.34 -5.28
N SER A 61 8.66 -17.29 -5.67
CA SER A 61 8.02 -17.26 -6.97
C SER A 61 7.04 -16.09 -7.14
N ARG A 62 6.41 -15.62 -6.06
CA ARG A 62 5.48 -14.47 -6.09
C ARG A 62 6.19 -13.13 -6.18
N VAL A 63 7.33 -13.01 -5.51
CA VAL A 63 8.09 -11.73 -5.44
C VAL A 63 9.05 -11.60 -6.62
N CYS A 64 9.47 -12.69 -7.24
CA CYS A 64 10.48 -12.72 -8.32
C CYS A 64 10.15 -11.78 -9.50
N GLY A 65 8.89 -11.70 -9.92
CA GLY A 65 8.47 -10.79 -11.00
C GLY A 65 8.29 -9.32 -10.57
N LEU A 66 8.15 -9.08 -9.26
CA LEU A 66 7.91 -7.75 -8.72
C LEU A 66 9.16 -6.87 -8.78
N GLU A 67 10.34 -7.46 -8.63
CA GLU A 67 11.61 -6.73 -8.59
C GLU A 67 11.85 -5.89 -9.86
N GLU A 68 11.63 -6.47 -11.04
CA GLU A 68 11.74 -5.74 -12.31
C GLU A 68 10.71 -4.62 -12.43
N LEU A 69 9.47 -4.92 -12.04
CA LEU A 69 8.36 -3.98 -12.18
C LEU A 69 8.54 -2.74 -11.30
N VAL A 70 8.98 -2.90 -10.06
CA VAL A 70 9.17 -1.75 -9.16
C VAL A 70 10.34 -0.85 -9.56
N ARG A 71 11.27 -1.33 -10.40
CA ARG A 71 12.34 -0.52 -10.96
C ARG A 71 11.87 0.34 -12.15
N HIS A 72 10.71 0.07 -12.70
CA HIS A 72 10.16 0.86 -13.80
C HIS A 72 10.04 2.34 -13.41
N PRO A 73 10.42 3.30 -14.28
CA PRO A 73 10.47 4.73 -13.95
C PRO A 73 9.10 5.34 -13.63
N GLN A 74 8.02 4.77 -14.14
CA GLN A 74 6.65 5.21 -13.82
C GLN A 74 6.09 4.60 -12.53
N VAL A 75 6.78 3.66 -11.89
CA VAL A 75 6.40 3.13 -10.58
C VAL A 75 7.01 4.01 -9.49
N LEU A 76 6.18 4.68 -8.73
CA LEU A 76 6.59 5.64 -7.68
C LEU A 76 6.61 5.03 -6.28
N ALA A 77 5.90 3.92 -6.08
CA ALA A 77 5.82 3.26 -4.78
C ALA A 77 5.74 1.73 -4.94
N VAL A 78 6.19 1.01 -3.94
CA VAL A 78 5.87 -0.43 -3.79
C VAL A 78 4.54 -0.56 -3.06
N GLY A 79 3.65 -1.37 -3.56
CA GLY A 79 2.33 -1.58 -2.96
C GLY A 79 1.19 -1.59 -4.00
N GLU A 80 0.02 -1.91 -3.56
CA GLU A 80 -0.43 -2.10 -2.17
C GLU A 80 0.10 -3.43 -1.62
N ALA A 81 0.85 -3.37 -0.54
CA ALA A 81 1.36 -4.52 0.21
C ALA A 81 0.77 -4.48 1.62
N GLY A 82 0.73 -5.57 2.36
CA GLY A 82 0.23 -5.40 3.73
C GLY A 82 -0.19 -6.67 4.44
N LEU A 83 -0.97 -6.47 5.52
CA LEU A 83 -1.42 -7.50 6.43
C LEU A 83 -2.92 -7.33 6.71
N ASP A 84 -3.68 -8.41 6.53
CA ASP A 84 -5.13 -8.42 6.74
C ASP A 84 -5.56 -9.72 7.42
N LYS A 85 -6.05 -9.62 8.68
CA LYS A 85 -6.58 -10.78 9.42
C LYS A 85 -7.90 -11.34 8.85
N LEU A 86 -8.49 -10.66 7.87
CA LEU A 86 -9.70 -11.12 7.18
C LEU A 86 -9.39 -11.77 5.82
N ALA A 87 -8.14 -11.77 5.38
CA ALA A 87 -7.71 -12.47 4.18
C ALA A 87 -7.58 -13.98 4.43
N ASP A 88 -7.76 -14.77 3.37
CA ASP A 88 -7.68 -16.24 3.43
C ASP A 88 -6.25 -16.74 3.68
N ALA A 89 -5.24 -15.99 3.25
CA ALA A 89 -3.84 -16.37 3.43
C ALA A 89 -3.45 -16.37 4.92
N PRO A 90 -2.72 -17.39 5.41
CA PRO A 90 -2.20 -17.42 6.77
C PRO A 90 -1.34 -16.19 7.10
N MET A 91 -1.39 -15.72 8.34
CA MET A 91 -0.70 -14.49 8.75
C MET A 91 0.82 -14.57 8.64
N ASP A 92 1.40 -15.72 8.93
CA ASP A 92 2.84 -15.99 8.77
C ASP A 92 3.28 -15.81 7.31
N LEU A 93 2.53 -16.37 6.36
CA LEU A 93 2.78 -16.20 4.93
C LEU A 93 2.59 -14.72 4.50
N GLN A 94 1.55 -14.04 5.01
CA GLN A 94 1.37 -12.61 4.74
C GLN A 94 2.57 -11.80 5.23
N VAL A 95 3.07 -12.09 6.43
CA VAL A 95 4.23 -11.41 7.01
C VAL A 95 5.49 -11.64 6.16
N GLU A 96 5.72 -12.86 5.68
CA GLU A 96 6.88 -13.16 4.82
C GLU A 96 6.80 -12.39 3.50
N VAL A 97 5.67 -12.43 2.80
CA VAL A 97 5.46 -11.69 1.53
C VAL A 97 5.56 -10.19 1.75
N PHE A 98 5.04 -9.68 2.86
CA PHE A 98 5.14 -8.26 3.21
C PHE A 98 6.59 -7.85 3.49
N ARG A 99 7.36 -8.65 4.24
CA ARG A 99 8.78 -8.38 4.51
C ARG A 99 9.60 -8.32 3.23
N CYS A 100 9.38 -9.24 2.29
CA CYS A 100 10.05 -9.21 0.99
C CYS A 100 9.77 -7.91 0.23
N GLN A 101 8.51 -7.48 0.18
CA GLN A 101 8.12 -6.23 -0.48
C GLN A 101 8.69 -4.99 0.24
N ALA A 102 8.73 -5.01 1.57
CA ALA A 102 9.32 -3.94 2.37
C ALA A 102 10.84 -3.82 2.15
N CYS A 103 11.55 -4.95 2.09
CA CYS A 103 12.98 -4.97 1.74
C CYS A 103 13.22 -4.46 0.31
N LEU A 104 12.38 -4.87 -0.63
CA LEU A 104 12.46 -4.42 -2.01
C LEU A 104 12.21 -2.91 -2.13
N ALA A 105 11.22 -2.36 -1.40
CA ALA A 105 10.96 -0.93 -1.35
C ALA A 105 12.19 -0.15 -0.85
N GLU A 106 12.86 -0.66 0.19
CA GLU A 106 14.08 -0.09 0.73
C GLU A 106 15.23 -0.14 -0.29
N GLU A 107 15.42 -1.27 -0.96
CA GLU A 107 16.45 -1.46 -1.99
C GLU A 107 16.30 -0.49 -3.17
N VAL A 108 15.06 -0.30 -3.66
CA VAL A 108 14.79 0.59 -4.80
C VAL A 108 14.60 2.06 -4.39
N GLY A 109 14.67 2.37 -3.10
CA GLY A 109 14.53 3.74 -2.58
C GLY A 109 13.12 4.33 -2.75
N LYS A 110 12.07 3.50 -2.73
CA LYS A 110 10.68 3.93 -2.95
C LYS A 110 9.84 3.77 -1.69
N PRO A 111 8.81 4.62 -1.48
CA PRO A 111 7.88 4.46 -0.38
C PRO A 111 7.09 3.16 -0.49
N LEU A 112 6.63 2.65 0.67
CA LEU A 112 5.79 1.46 0.79
C LEU A 112 4.35 1.87 1.13
N VAL A 113 3.39 1.54 0.26
CA VAL A 113 1.95 1.75 0.48
C VAL A 113 1.36 0.50 1.13
N ILE A 114 0.74 0.67 2.31
CA ILE A 114 0.39 -0.43 3.21
C ILE A 114 -1.12 -0.55 3.39
N HIS A 115 -1.64 -1.72 3.05
CA HIS A 115 -2.94 -2.20 3.48
C HIS A 115 -2.85 -2.79 4.89
N LEU A 116 -3.68 -2.34 5.81
CA LEU A 116 -3.64 -2.80 7.20
C LEU A 116 -5.03 -3.04 7.77
N VAL A 117 -5.36 -4.29 8.04
CA VAL A 117 -6.63 -4.67 8.69
C VAL A 117 -6.37 -5.59 9.88
N LYS A 118 -6.63 -5.07 11.09
CA LYS A 118 -6.55 -5.79 12.38
C LYS A 118 -5.19 -6.45 12.70
N ALA A 119 -4.10 -6.07 12.03
CA ALA A 119 -2.76 -6.68 12.13
C ALA A 119 -1.69 -5.65 12.57
N VAL A 120 -2.03 -4.81 13.54
CA VAL A 120 -1.16 -3.71 14.00
C VAL A 120 0.13 -4.23 14.64
N ASP A 121 0.01 -5.22 15.52
CA ASP A 121 1.14 -5.77 16.27
C ASP A 121 2.16 -6.43 15.34
N GLU A 122 1.66 -7.16 14.35
CA GLU A 122 2.47 -7.81 13.32
C GLU A 122 3.22 -6.75 12.48
N LEU A 123 2.52 -5.69 12.05
CA LEU A 123 3.12 -4.59 11.30
C LEU A 123 4.20 -3.87 12.09
N LEU A 124 3.92 -3.53 13.36
CA LEU A 124 4.88 -2.86 14.24
C LEU A 124 6.12 -3.72 14.48
N LYS A 125 5.93 -5.04 14.63
CA LYS A 125 7.05 -5.98 14.76
C LYS A 125 7.93 -5.95 13.51
N VAL A 126 7.34 -6.08 12.32
CA VAL A 126 8.10 -6.05 11.07
C VAL A 126 8.84 -4.72 10.90
N LYS A 127 8.19 -3.58 11.16
CA LYS A 127 8.83 -2.26 11.07
C LYS A 127 10.01 -2.11 12.03
N ARG A 128 9.87 -2.57 13.27
CA ARG A 128 10.94 -2.54 14.26
C ARG A 128 12.14 -3.41 13.86
N ASP A 129 11.87 -4.57 13.27
CA ASP A 129 12.89 -5.50 12.83
C ASP A 129 13.68 -4.97 11.64
N LEU A 130 12.98 -4.43 10.63
CA LEU A 130 13.57 -3.94 9.38
C LEU A 130 14.18 -2.54 9.49
N ARG A 131 13.65 -1.68 10.38
CA ARG A 131 14.08 -0.28 10.57
C ARG A 131 14.21 0.49 9.24
N PRO A 132 13.13 0.56 8.44
CA PRO A 132 13.19 1.15 7.11
C PRO A 132 13.53 2.64 7.17
N SER A 133 14.29 3.12 6.19
CA SER A 133 14.59 4.54 5.97
C SER A 133 13.54 5.20 5.08
N ASN A 134 12.94 4.44 4.17
CA ASN A 134 11.91 4.92 3.28
C ASN A 134 10.54 5.10 3.98
N PRO A 135 9.70 6.03 3.49
CA PRO A 135 8.35 6.24 4.03
C PRO A 135 7.47 5.00 3.94
N TRP A 136 6.84 4.64 5.05
CA TRP A 136 5.78 3.63 5.14
C TRP A 136 4.45 4.34 5.33
N ILE A 137 3.54 4.18 4.38
CA ILE A 137 2.27 4.91 4.29
C ILE A 137 1.12 3.94 4.54
N ILE A 138 0.44 4.06 5.68
CA ILE A 138 -0.80 3.31 5.92
C ILE A 138 -1.90 3.97 5.10
N HIS A 139 -2.41 3.25 4.13
CA HIS A 139 -3.38 3.76 3.19
C HIS A 139 -4.82 3.66 3.74
N GLY A 140 -5.65 4.65 3.38
CA GLY A 140 -7.08 4.64 3.70
C GLY A 140 -7.41 4.60 5.19
N PHE A 141 -6.65 5.30 6.03
CA PHE A 141 -6.83 5.30 7.47
C PHE A 141 -8.22 5.77 7.89
N ARG A 142 -8.91 4.96 8.71
CA ARG A 142 -10.27 5.22 9.24
C ARG A 142 -10.35 5.13 10.76
N GLY A 143 -9.21 5.00 11.43
CA GLY A 143 -9.11 4.85 12.87
C GLY A 143 -9.39 6.14 13.64
N LYS A 144 -9.47 6.00 14.97
CA LYS A 144 -9.61 7.14 15.89
C LYS A 144 -8.31 7.91 16.02
N ALA A 145 -8.39 9.15 16.54
CA ALA A 145 -7.25 10.03 16.75
C ALA A 145 -6.10 9.38 17.55
N ALA A 146 -6.41 8.66 18.62
CA ALA A 146 -5.40 7.97 19.43
C ALA A 146 -4.59 6.93 18.62
N LEU A 147 -5.24 6.20 17.69
CA LEU A 147 -4.56 5.25 16.83
C LEU A 147 -3.69 5.96 15.78
N ALA A 148 -4.15 7.11 15.24
CA ALA A 148 -3.35 7.94 14.36
C ALA A 148 -2.07 8.42 15.06
N GLU A 149 -2.20 8.96 16.27
CA GLU A 149 -1.05 9.39 17.08
C GLU A 149 -0.06 8.23 17.35
N GLU A 150 -0.56 7.03 17.61
CA GLU A 150 0.27 5.85 17.80
C GLU A 150 1.08 5.50 16.55
N TYR A 151 0.44 5.47 15.38
CA TYR A 151 1.17 5.25 14.13
C TYR A 151 2.20 6.33 13.83
N LEU A 152 1.88 7.60 14.11
CA LEU A 152 2.82 8.70 13.93
C LEU A 152 4.06 8.57 14.84
N LYS A 153 3.90 8.15 16.10
CA LYS A 153 5.02 7.86 17.02
C LYS A 153 5.94 6.78 16.47
N HIS A 154 5.38 5.81 15.75
CA HIS A 154 6.15 4.75 15.08
C HIS A 154 6.68 5.18 13.70
N GLY A 155 6.57 6.45 13.32
CA GLY A 155 7.13 6.99 12.09
C GLY A 155 6.40 6.57 10.82
N PHE A 156 5.11 6.23 10.91
CA PHE A 156 4.27 6.03 9.73
C PHE A 156 3.77 7.36 9.17
N TYR A 157 3.45 7.31 7.89
CA TYR A 157 2.62 8.29 7.21
C TYR A 157 1.19 7.74 7.12
N LEU A 158 0.19 8.61 7.09
CA LEU A 158 -1.21 8.21 6.99
C LEU A 158 -1.84 8.85 5.76
N SER A 159 -2.61 8.08 5.01
CA SER A 159 -3.46 8.62 3.97
C SER A 159 -4.94 8.44 4.32
N PHE A 160 -5.74 9.42 3.94
CA PHE A 160 -7.16 9.49 4.27
C PHE A 160 -7.99 9.49 3.00
N GLY A 161 -9.00 8.62 2.95
CA GLY A 161 -10.03 8.60 1.91
C GLY A 161 -11.36 9.17 2.42
N GLU A 162 -12.46 9.02 1.66
CA GLU A 162 -13.78 9.61 1.98
C GLU A 162 -14.31 9.34 3.39
N LYS A 163 -14.03 8.16 3.92
CA LYS A 163 -14.58 7.71 5.22
C LYS A 163 -13.59 7.96 6.36
N TYR A 164 -13.02 9.14 6.42
CA TYR A 164 -12.11 9.51 7.52
C TYR A 164 -12.84 10.07 8.74
N GLN A 165 -12.15 10.08 9.87
CA GLN A 165 -12.59 10.79 11.07
C GLN A 165 -11.84 12.13 11.16
N GLU A 166 -12.58 13.23 11.18
CA GLU A 166 -12.01 14.58 11.25
C GLU A 166 -11.08 14.77 12.45
N ALA A 167 -11.48 14.25 13.62
CA ALA A 167 -10.66 14.28 14.81
C ALA A 167 -9.31 13.56 14.65
N ALA A 168 -9.23 12.54 13.80
CA ALA A 168 -7.98 11.85 13.51
C ALA A 168 -7.14 12.66 12.51
N LEU A 169 -7.76 13.21 11.46
CA LEU A 169 -7.08 14.05 10.48
C LEU A 169 -6.42 15.27 11.13
N CYS A 170 -7.10 15.95 12.05
CA CYS A 170 -6.56 17.10 12.77
C CYS A 170 -5.33 16.80 13.66
N ARG A 171 -5.04 15.52 13.92
CA ARG A 171 -3.86 15.09 14.69
C ARG A 171 -2.65 14.77 13.84
N VAL A 172 -2.83 14.69 12.51
CA VAL A 172 -1.73 14.33 11.59
C VAL A 172 -1.07 15.60 11.07
N PRO A 173 0.23 15.80 11.34
CA PRO A 173 0.99 16.90 10.77
C PRO A 173 0.99 16.84 9.24
N ALA A 174 1.02 18.00 8.58
CA ALA A 174 0.94 18.08 7.12
C ALA A 174 2.08 17.34 6.40
N ASP A 175 3.26 17.28 7.01
CA ASP A 175 4.43 16.56 6.50
C ASP A 175 4.35 15.03 6.67
N ARG A 176 3.35 14.54 7.41
CA ARG A 176 3.06 13.11 7.64
C ARG A 176 1.73 12.67 7.04
N LEU A 177 1.04 13.62 6.41
CA LEU A 177 -0.24 13.42 5.76
C LEU A 177 -0.03 13.15 4.28
N SER A 178 -0.65 12.10 3.77
CA SER A 178 -0.85 11.91 2.36
C SER A 178 -2.35 11.87 2.08
N LEU A 179 -2.81 12.62 1.12
CA LEU A 179 -4.22 12.64 0.74
C LEU A 179 -4.45 11.64 -0.37
N ILE A 180 -5.48 10.82 -0.21
CA ILE A 180 -6.11 10.12 -1.33
C ILE A 180 -7.18 11.07 -1.84
N HIS A 181 -6.94 11.67 -2.99
CA HIS A 181 -8.01 12.41 -3.66
C HIS A 181 -8.98 11.40 -4.27
N ILE A 182 -10.22 11.51 -3.88
CA ILE A 182 -11.27 10.59 -4.28
C ILE A 182 -11.59 10.85 -5.74
N SER A 183 -11.08 10.01 -6.60
CA SER A 183 -11.48 9.95 -8.01
C SER A 183 -12.62 8.94 -8.24
N GLU A 184 -13.39 8.62 -7.20
CA GLU A 184 -14.64 7.91 -7.42
C GLU A 184 -15.72 8.92 -7.80
N PRO A 185 -16.53 8.64 -8.85
CA PRO A 185 -17.71 9.46 -9.11
C PRO A 185 -18.58 9.40 -7.87
N THR A 186 -18.82 10.56 -7.27
CA THR A 186 -19.74 10.74 -6.16
C THR A 186 -21.04 10.03 -6.50
N ARG A 187 -21.36 8.94 -5.79
CA ARG A 187 -22.75 8.51 -5.72
C ARG A 187 -23.52 9.71 -5.21
N PRO A 188 -24.59 10.15 -5.87
CA PRO A 188 -25.42 11.22 -5.35
C PRO A 188 -25.85 10.79 -3.95
N LEU A 189 -25.59 11.63 -2.97
CA LEU A 189 -26.20 11.50 -1.64
C LEU A 189 -27.70 11.68 -1.87
N TYR A 190 -28.44 10.59 -1.93
CA TYR A 190 -29.87 10.67 -1.73
C TYR A 190 -30.09 11.06 -0.27
N ILE A 191 -30.32 12.36 -0.07
CA ILE A 191 -30.92 12.88 1.14
C ILE A 191 -32.38 12.49 1.08
N SER A 192 -32.79 11.57 1.92
CA SER A 192 -34.19 11.31 2.25
C SER A 192 -34.45 11.75 3.68
#